data_7519b4c6ded285e6e6ebd440e2bd1dff
#
_entry.id   7519b4c6ded285e6e6ebd440e2bd1dff
#
_cell.length_a   1.000
_cell.length_b   1.000
_cell.length_c   1.000
_cell.angle_alpha   90.00
_cell.angle_beta   90.00
_cell.angle_gamma   90.00
#
_symmetry.space_group_name_H-M   'P 1'
#
loop_
_entity.id
_entity.type
_entity.pdbx_description
1 polymer ?
#
loop_
_entity_poly.entity_id
_entity_poly.type
_entity_poly.pdbx_seq_one_letter_code
_entity_poly.pdbx_strand_id
1 'polypeptide(L)'
;MTDVTPEILDSAAARLPQMLADIQRLVEVETPSEDKAAVARGAAEVAALTAERLGVTPETVEIDGVTHLRLRFGAGTPKVVLVNHQDTVWPHGTLARKPFTHEDGVLRGPGVFDMLTGVVMSLHAAAMLQEKGHSLDGLSILVTGDEEVGSISSRQLIEDEARSARAAFVLEAAAAGALKIARKGTSNYEVVVHGRAAHAGLEPEKGINAGIALGLLLPEIEALGDPEVGTTVTPTVITAGTTTNTVPDRAQVTVDARATTIAEQERVDQQIRQLTSSMEGAVVEVLGSINRPPMERSAAEGLFAEAQELAATLGLPELKGVEVGGASDGNFTAALGVPTLDGMGAVGDGAHAEHEHALVEHIAPRTALLAGLMARKLD
;
A
#
# COMPACT_ATOMS: atom_id res chain seq x y z
N MET A 1 23.88 4.84 22.37
CA MET A 1 23.09 3.65 22.03
C MET A 1 22.15 3.42 23.18
N THR A 2 20.89 3.82 23.02
CA THR A 2 19.85 3.51 24.01
C THR A 2 19.63 2.00 23.97
N ASP A 3 20.02 1.34 25.07
CA ASP A 3 19.87 -0.11 25.23
C ASP A 3 18.36 -0.43 25.28
N VAL A 4 17.81 -0.85 24.14
CA VAL A 4 16.44 -1.36 24.06
C VAL A 4 16.46 -2.74 24.71
N THR A 5 16.11 -2.76 25.98
CA THR A 5 16.20 -3.93 26.85
C THR A 5 14.99 -4.86 26.68
N PRO A 6 15.03 -6.10 27.17
CA PRO A 6 13.88 -7.02 27.24
C PRO A 6 12.61 -6.38 27.84
N GLU A 7 12.73 -5.35 28.65
CA GLU A 7 11.63 -4.58 29.23
C GLU A 7 10.66 -3.99 28.19
N ILE A 8 11.08 -3.83 26.91
CA ILE A 8 10.17 -3.33 25.87
C ILE A 8 9.16 -4.41 25.47
N LEU A 9 9.52 -5.70 25.52
CA LEU A 9 8.61 -6.81 25.30
C LEU A 9 7.56 -6.89 26.40
N ASP A 10 7.97 -6.76 27.65
CA ASP A 10 7.05 -6.77 28.80
C ASP A 10 6.07 -5.58 28.71
N SER A 11 6.58 -4.42 28.30
CA SER A 11 5.74 -3.23 28.08
C SER A 11 4.71 -3.45 26.96
N ALA A 12 5.11 -4.06 25.85
CA ALA A 12 4.21 -4.39 24.74
C ALA A 12 3.17 -5.45 25.17
N ALA A 13 3.61 -6.48 25.89
CA ALA A 13 2.72 -7.53 26.41
C ALA A 13 1.67 -6.97 27.39
N ALA A 14 2.07 -6.07 28.26
CA ALA A 14 1.16 -5.40 29.20
C ALA A 14 0.11 -4.54 28.49
N ARG A 15 0.42 -4.00 27.32
CA ARG A 15 -0.49 -3.19 26.50
C ARG A 15 -1.42 -4.00 25.59
N LEU A 16 -1.16 -5.30 25.42
CA LEU A 16 -1.92 -6.15 24.47
C LEU A 16 -3.44 -6.07 24.66
N PRO A 17 -4.02 -6.13 25.90
CA PRO A 17 -5.46 -6.01 26.06
C PRO A 17 -6.02 -4.68 25.54
N GLN A 18 -5.27 -3.58 25.70
CA GLN A 18 -5.66 -2.28 25.18
C GLN A 18 -5.53 -2.22 23.66
N MET A 19 -4.46 -2.79 23.08
CA MET A 19 -4.31 -2.89 21.62
C MET A 19 -5.47 -3.66 20.99
N LEU A 20 -5.91 -4.77 21.60
CA LEU A 20 -7.04 -5.56 21.10
C LEU A 20 -8.36 -4.77 21.12
N ALA A 21 -8.61 -3.99 22.18
CA ALA A 21 -9.77 -3.12 22.25
C ALA A 21 -9.71 -2.00 21.19
N ASP A 22 -8.54 -1.42 20.97
CA ASP A 22 -8.31 -0.37 19.98
C ASP A 22 -8.46 -0.91 18.54
N ILE A 23 -7.97 -2.13 18.25
CA ILE A 23 -8.17 -2.80 16.96
C ILE A 23 -9.67 -3.04 16.71
N GLN A 24 -10.40 -3.58 17.69
CA GLN A 24 -11.84 -3.77 17.59
C GLN A 24 -12.54 -2.47 17.24
N ARG A 25 -12.20 -1.39 17.96
CA ARG A 25 -12.78 -0.06 17.78
C ARG A 25 -12.59 0.47 16.36
N LEU A 26 -11.41 0.29 15.75
CA LEU A 26 -11.16 0.71 14.37
C LEU A 26 -11.88 -0.20 13.37
N VAL A 27 -11.85 -1.52 13.55
CA VAL A 27 -12.52 -2.48 12.67
C VAL A 27 -14.05 -2.27 12.64
N GLU A 28 -14.64 -1.83 13.73
CA GLU A 28 -16.09 -1.55 13.81
C GLU A 28 -16.51 -0.27 13.06
N VAL A 29 -15.54 0.48 12.50
CA VAL A 29 -15.82 1.60 11.60
C VAL A 29 -15.56 1.16 10.16
N GLU A 30 -16.62 1.02 9.36
CA GLU A 30 -16.46 0.67 7.95
C GLU A 30 -15.89 1.86 7.17
N THR A 31 -14.76 1.64 6.49
CA THR A 31 -13.98 2.67 5.78
C THR A 31 -13.69 2.28 4.32
N PRO A 32 -14.71 1.97 3.49
CA PRO A 32 -14.46 1.70 2.07
C PRO A 32 -13.80 2.90 1.40
N SER A 33 -12.70 2.66 0.69
CA SER A 33 -11.86 3.71 0.08
C SER A 33 -12.60 4.63 -0.88
N GLU A 34 -13.63 4.11 -1.55
CA GLU A 34 -14.45 4.89 -2.49
C GLU A 34 -15.44 5.86 -1.81
N ASP A 35 -15.76 5.67 -0.51
CA ASP A 35 -16.62 6.58 0.26
C ASP A 35 -15.79 7.52 1.14
N LYS A 36 -15.51 8.70 0.61
CA LYS A 36 -14.74 9.75 1.31
C LYS A 36 -15.34 10.13 2.67
N ALA A 37 -16.65 10.07 2.83
CA ALA A 37 -17.31 10.36 4.12
C ALA A 37 -17.08 9.23 5.13
N ALA A 38 -17.02 7.98 4.69
CA ALA A 38 -16.65 6.85 5.53
C ALA A 38 -15.18 6.93 5.96
N VAL A 39 -14.29 7.21 5.01
CA VAL A 39 -12.87 7.46 5.26
C VAL A 39 -12.67 8.59 6.28
N ALA A 40 -13.42 9.70 6.17
CA ALA A 40 -13.37 10.79 7.15
C ALA A 40 -13.83 10.36 8.55
N ARG A 41 -14.84 9.47 8.66
CA ARG A 41 -15.25 8.90 9.96
C ARG A 41 -14.16 8.02 10.56
N GLY A 42 -13.52 7.16 9.77
CA GLY A 42 -12.38 6.35 10.20
C GLY A 42 -11.21 7.21 10.67
N ALA A 43 -10.86 8.24 9.91
CA ALA A 43 -9.82 9.20 10.29
C ALA A 43 -10.16 9.88 11.63
N ALA A 44 -11.41 10.28 11.86
CA ALA A 44 -11.83 10.87 13.14
C ALA A 44 -11.66 9.89 14.31
N GLU A 45 -11.94 8.60 14.08
CA GLU A 45 -11.77 7.56 15.10
C GLU A 45 -10.29 7.31 15.42
N VAL A 46 -9.42 7.24 14.38
CA VAL A 46 -7.97 7.16 14.57
C VAL A 46 -7.43 8.39 15.29
N ALA A 47 -7.94 9.59 14.97
CA ALA A 47 -7.54 10.83 15.65
C ALA A 47 -7.92 10.82 17.14
N ALA A 48 -9.12 10.36 17.48
CA ALA A 48 -9.56 10.21 18.85
C ALA A 48 -8.68 9.21 19.61
N LEU A 49 -8.40 8.05 19.01
CA LEU A 49 -7.51 7.04 19.57
C LEU A 49 -6.09 7.58 19.79
N THR A 50 -5.57 8.34 18.83
CA THR A 50 -4.25 8.99 18.92
C THR A 50 -4.21 9.94 20.12
N ALA A 51 -5.24 10.78 20.30
CA ALA A 51 -5.31 11.69 21.43
C ALA A 51 -5.36 10.95 22.77
N GLU A 52 -6.06 9.83 22.85
CA GLU A 52 -6.13 8.99 24.07
C GLU A 52 -4.80 8.31 24.38
N ARG A 53 -4.03 7.87 23.39
CA ARG A 53 -2.80 7.08 23.58
C ARG A 53 -1.53 7.92 23.70
N LEU A 54 -1.49 9.07 23.02
CA LEU A 54 -0.31 9.92 22.92
C LEU A 54 -0.49 11.31 23.53
N GLY A 55 -1.72 11.69 23.91
CA GLY A 55 -2.03 13.00 24.49
C GLY A 55 -1.98 14.14 23.48
N VAL A 56 -1.95 13.84 22.16
CA VAL A 56 -1.88 14.83 21.09
C VAL A 56 -2.88 14.46 19.99
N THR A 57 -3.48 15.50 19.39
CA THR A 57 -4.40 15.31 18.26
C THR A 57 -3.62 15.45 16.95
N PRO A 58 -3.71 14.50 16.02
CA PRO A 58 -3.10 14.64 14.70
C PRO A 58 -3.75 15.76 13.91
N GLU A 59 -2.98 16.33 13.00
CA GLU A 59 -3.50 17.24 11.97
C GLU A 59 -4.35 16.46 10.98
N THR A 60 -5.53 16.97 10.67
CA THR A 60 -6.36 16.48 9.59
C THR A 60 -5.95 17.18 8.30
N VAL A 61 -5.53 16.42 7.30
CA VAL A 61 -5.13 16.91 5.99
C VAL A 61 -6.15 16.41 4.96
N GLU A 62 -6.88 17.33 4.35
CA GLU A 62 -7.84 17.00 3.29
C GLU A 62 -7.24 17.32 1.92
N ILE A 63 -7.15 16.32 1.05
CA ILE A 63 -6.66 16.46 -0.33
C ILE A 63 -7.68 15.79 -1.25
N ASP A 64 -8.18 16.55 -2.24
CA ASP A 64 -9.20 16.08 -3.18
C ASP A 64 -10.46 15.48 -2.51
N GLY A 65 -10.78 15.98 -1.30
CA GLY A 65 -11.90 15.52 -0.49
C GLY A 65 -11.66 14.18 0.23
N VAL A 66 -10.45 13.66 0.22
CA VAL A 66 -10.02 12.50 1.02
C VAL A 66 -9.32 12.98 2.28
N THR A 67 -9.66 12.39 3.41
CA THR A 67 -9.12 12.75 4.72
C THR A 67 -7.92 11.87 5.08
N HIS A 68 -6.80 12.50 5.35
CA HIS A 68 -5.57 11.89 5.87
C HIS A 68 -5.25 12.47 7.24
N LEU A 69 -4.44 11.76 8.03
CA LEU A 69 -3.93 12.24 9.31
C LEU A 69 -2.42 12.33 9.29
N ARG A 70 -1.89 13.43 9.84
CA ARG A 70 -0.48 13.65 10.05
C ARG A 70 -0.20 14.01 11.49
N LEU A 71 0.68 13.26 12.13
CA LEU A 71 1.14 13.55 13.49
C LEU A 71 2.65 13.70 13.49
N ARG A 72 3.13 14.89 13.81
CA ARG A 72 4.56 15.20 13.95
C ARG A 72 4.92 15.49 15.40
N PHE A 73 6.04 14.94 15.84
CA PHE A 73 6.64 15.28 17.12
C PHE A 73 7.89 16.14 16.87
N GLY A 74 7.94 17.31 17.55
CA GLY A 74 8.98 18.32 17.35
C GLY A 74 8.72 19.24 16.16
N ALA A 75 9.60 20.23 16.01
CA ALA A 75 9.49 21.29 14.99
C ALA A 75 10.40 21.08 13.78
N GLY A 76 11.24 20.04 13.82
CA GLY A 76 12.21 19.72 12.74
C GLY A 76 11.60 18.88 11.62
N THR A 77 12.44 18.57 10.61
CA THR A 77 12.09 17.59 9.59
C THR A 77 12.02 16.18 10.20
N PRO A 78 11.09 15.32 9.73
CA PRO A 78 11.01 13.96 10.24
C PRO A 78 12.32 13.19 10.05
N LYS A 79 12.74 12.46 11.10
CA LYS A 79 13.82 11.48 11.06
C LYS A 79 13.28 10.08 10.80
N VAL A 80 12.10 9.79 11.35
CA VAL A 80 11.39 8.50 11.22
C VAL A 80 9.98 8.78 10.78
N VAL A 81 9.53 8.04 9.76
CA VAL A 81 8.14 8.10 9.28
C VAL A 81 7.51 6.73 9.45
N LEU A 82 6.36 6.67 10.14
CA LEU A 82 5.49 5.51 10.14
C LEU A 82 4.39 5.75 9.10
N VAL A 83 4.28 4.84 8.14
CA VAL A 83 3.32 4.93 7.06
C VAL A 83 2.22 3.91 7.31
N ASN A 84 0.99 4.38 7.37
CA ASN A 84 -0.21 3.59 7.61
C ASN A 84 -1.34 4.07 6.70
N HIS A 85 -2.32 3.20 6.43
CA HIS A 85 -3.61 3.59 5.90
C HIS A 85 -4.76 3.03 6.76
N GLN A 86 -5.93 3.68 6.68
CA GLN A 86 -7.11 3.26 7.43
C GLN A 86 -8.31 2.95 6.54
N ASP A 87 -8.22 3.25 5.26
CA ASP A 87 -9.20 2.84 4.26
C ASP A 87 -9.08 1.33 3.98
N THR A 88 -10.14 0.73 3.49
CA THR A 88 -10.20 -0.71 3.20
C THR A 88 -10.93 -0.98 1.90
N VAL A 89 -10.67 -2.12 1.27
CA VAL A 89 -11.42 -2.60 0.09
C VAL A 89 -12.84 -3.05 0.42
N TRP A 90 -13.18 -3.17 1.70
CA TRP A 90 -14.44 -3.77 2.13
C TRP A 90 -15.62 -2.81 1.96
N PRO A 91 -16.68 -3.21 1.23
CA PRO A 91 -17.86 -2.37 1.05
C PRO A 91 -18.68 -2.24 2.33
N HIS A 92 -19.51 -1.20 2.39
CA HIS A 92 -20.48 -1.03 3.46
C HIS A 92 -21.35 -2.26 3.69
N GLY A 93 -21.68 -2.54 4.96
CA GLY A 93 -22.48 -3.69 5.38
C GLY A 93 -21.66 -4.99 5.52
N THR A 94 -20.34 -4.93 5.32
CA THR A 94 -19.48 -6.08 5.55
C THR A 94 -19.49 -6.51 7.02
N LEU A 95 -19.47 -5.59 7.97
CA LEU A 95 -19.55 -5.88 9.41
C LEU A 95 -20.81 -6.65 9.81
N ALA A 96 -21.94 -6.45 9.12
CA ALA A 96 -23.18 -7.16 9.43
C ALA A 96 -23.08 -8.68 9.13
N ARG A 97 -22.25 -9.10 8.17
CA ARG A 97 -22.05 -10.50 7.78
C ARG A 97 -20.69 -11.06 8.23
N LYS A 98 -19.74 -10.19 8.55
CA LYS A 98 -18.38 -10.51 9.00
C LYS A 98 -18.02 -9.60 10.18
N PRO A 99 -18.67 -9.78 11.36
CA PRO A 99 -18.41 -8.95 12.53
C PRO A 99 -16.98 -9.15 13.03
N PHE A 100 -16.49 -8.17 13.80
CA PHE A 100 -15.24 -8.38 14.53
C PHE A 100 -15.40 -9.54 15.52
N THR A 101 -14.43 -10.44 15.52
CA THR A 101 -14.35 -11.55 16.49
C THR A 101 -12.91 -11.71 16.99
N HIS A 102 -12.80 -12.14 18.25
CA HIS A 102 -11.54 -12.55 18.87
C HIS A 102 -11.75 -13.94 19.51
N GLU A 103 -11.30 -14.98 18.83
CA GLU A 103 -11.47 -16.36 19.26
C GLU A 103 -10.17 -17.13 19.07
N ASP A 104 -9.76 -17.89 20.06
CA ASP A 104 -8.58 -18.77 20.02
C ASP A 104 -7.28 -18.06 19.56
N GLY A 105 -7.10 -16.79 19.96
CA GLY A 105 -5.94 -16.00 19.58
C GLY A 105 -5.95 -15.47 18.14
N VAL A 106 -7.11 -15.51 17.48
CA VAL A 106 -7.30 -15.03 16.12
C VAL A 106 -8.32 -13.90 16.10
N LEU A 107 -7.92 -12.76 15.50
CA LEU A 107 -8.81 -11.65 15.21
C LEU A 107 -9.36 -11.80 13.79
N ARG A 108 -10.66 -11.59 13.61
CA ARG A 108 -11.30 -11.50 12.29
C ARG A 108 -12.14 -10.25 12.20
N GLY A 109 -12.30 -9.74 10.99
CA GLY A 109 -13.08 -8.54 10.69
C GLY A 109 -12.51 -7.83 9.47
N PRO A 110 -13.27 -6.94 8.81
CA PRO A 110 -12.81 -6.23 7.63
C PRO A 110 -11.66 -5.27 7.98
N GLY A 111 -10.55 -5.36 7.25
CA GLY A 111 -9.37 -4.52 7.46
C GLY A 111 -8.54 -4.87 8.70
N VAL A 112 -8.87 -5.95 9.44
CA VAL A 112 -8.12 -6.32 10.65
C VAL A 112 -6.67 -6.67 10.35
N PHE A 113 -6.40 -7.22 9.18
CA PHE A 113 -5.07 -7.59 8.73
C PHE A 113 -4.46 -6.49 7.85
N ASP A 114 -5.25 -5.91 6.96
CA ASP A 114 -4.87 -4.89 6.00
C ASP A 114 -5.68 -3.60 6.24
N MET A 115 -5.14 -2.54 6.99
CA MET A 115 -3.99 -2.71 7.90
C MET A 115 -4.27 -2.10 9.28
N LEU A 116 -5.55 -2.16 9.76
CA LEU A 116 -5.97 -1.47 11.00
C LEU A 116 -5.19 -1.93 12.25
N THR A 117 -4.78 -3.22 12.32
CA THR A 117 -3.87 -3.70 13.37
C THR A 117 -2.52 -2.97 13.31
N GLY A 118 -1.99 -2.71 12.11
CA GLY A 118 -0.76 -1.94 11.91
C GLY A 118 -0.88 -0.51 12.43
N VAL A 119 -2.00 0.16 12.16
CA VAL A 119 -2.30 1.50 12.71
C VAL A 119 -2.21 1.49 14.23
N VAL A 120 -2.88 0.55 14.90
CA VAL A 120 -2.85 0.44 16.36
C VAL A 120 -1.44 0.16 16.87
N MET A 121 -0.70 -0.75 16.21
CA MET A 121 0.68 -1.06 16.59
C MET A 121 1.57 0.18 16.51
N SER A 122 1.43 1.04 15.50
CA SER A 122 2.21 2.27 15.36
C SER A 122 1.97 3.26 16.49
N LEU A 123 0.70 3.46 16.89
CA LEU A 123 0.34 4.34 17.99
C LEU A 123 0.86 3.82 19.34
N HIS A 124 0.73 2.52 19.58
CA HIS A 124 1.22 1.91 20.83
C HIS A 124 2.74 1.86 20.91
N ALA A 125 3.46 1.65 19.80
CA ALA A 125 4.91 1.73 19.77
C ALA A 125 5.41 3.13 20.16
N ALA A 126 4.79 4.18 19.62
CA ALA A 126 5.11 5.56 20.00
C ALA A 126 4.78 5.85 21.47
N ALA A 127 3.60 5.41 21.96
CA ALA A 127 3.22 5.59 23.35
C ALA A 127 4.15 4.87 24.34
N MET A 128 4.63 3.68 23.98
CA MET A 128 5.62 2.95 24.79
C MET A 128 6.95 3.71 24.93
N LEU A 129 7.45 4.31 23.85
CA LEU A 129 8.64 5.13 23.87
C LEU A 129 8.42 6.37 24.75
N GLN A 130 7.29 7.06 24.62
CA GLN A 130 6.95 8.23 25.39
C GLN A 130 6.88 7.92 26.91
N GLU A 131 6.23 6.83 27.30
CA GLU A 131 6.13 6.40 28.70
C GLU A 131 7.47 6.03 29.33
N LYS A 132 8.40 5.49 28.52
CA LYS A 132 9.76 5.20 28.95
C LYS A 132 10.66 6.44 28.97
N GLY A 133 10.13 7.62 28.62
CA GLY A 133 10.86 8.89 28.63
C GLY A 133 11.76 9.11 27.42
N HIS A 134 11.61 8.30 26.34
CA HIS A 134 12.31 8.59 25.08
C HIS A 134 11.70 9.82 24.40
N SER A 135 12.56 10.63 23.78
CA SER A 135 12.10 11.73 22.94
C SER A 135 11.49 11.16 21.65
N LEU A 136 10.32 11.66 21.30
CA LEU A 136 9.73 11.40 19.98
C LEU A 136 10.07 12.49 18.95
N ASP A 137 10.97 13.43 19.26
CA ASP A 137 11.35 14.50 18.35
C ASP A 137 11.93 13.97 17.03
N GLY A 138 11.27 14.32 15.94
CA GLY A 138 11.55 13.81 14.61
C GLY A 138 10.73 12.57 14.20
N LEU A 139 9.78 12.11 15.01
CA LEU A 139 8.80 11.12 14.58
C LEU A 139 7.66 11.78 13.81
N SER A 140 7.30 11.21 12.66
CA SER A 140 6.05 11.49 11.94
C SER A 140 5.25 10.21 11.78
N ILE A 141 3.95 10.25 12.07
CA ILE A 141 3.01 9.16 11.83
C ILE A 141 1.99 9.67 10.82
N LEU A 142 1.94 9.00 9.66
CA LEU A 142 0.94 9.22 8.62
C LEU A 142 -0.10 8.11 8.67
N VAL A 143 -1.38 8.49 8.52
CA VAL A 143 -2.47 7.54 8.30
C VAL A 143 -3.27 8.05 7.10
N THR A 144 -3.09 7.40 5.96
CA THR A 144 -3.73 7.79 4.70
C THR A 144 -5.14 7.19 4.57
N GLY A 145 -5.92 7.67 3.65
CA GLY A 145 -7.30 7.25 3.42
C GLY A 145 -7.60 6.84 1.98
N ASP A 146 -6.57 6.53 1.18
CA ASP A 146 -6.69 6.18 -0.24
C ASP A 146 -5.63 5.19 -0.73
N GLU A 147 -5.03 4.40 0.16
CA GLU A 147 -4.00 3.43 -0.22
C GLU A 147 -4.55 2.39 -1.19
N GLU A 148 -5.70 1.83 -0.89
CA GLU A 148 -6.36 0.75 -1.61
C GLU A 148 -6.83 1.15 -3.04
N VAL A 149 -6.88 2.45 -3.31
CA VAL A 149 -7.18 3.01 -4.64
C VAL A 149 -5.97 3.68 -5.30
N GLY A 150 -4.76 3.44 -4.77
CA GLY A 150 -3.49 3.82 -5.38
C GLY A 150 -2.88 5.13 -4.88
N SER A 151 -3.28 5.64 -3.72
CA SER A 151 -2.70 6.80 -3.02
C SER A 151 -2.64 8.07 -3.89
N ILE A 152 -3.69 8.29 -4.68
CA ILE A 152 -3.71 9.37 -5.67
C ILE A 152 -3.60 10.74 -4.98
N SER A 153 -4.30 10.91 -3.85
CA SER A 153 -4.28 12.16 -3.09
C SER A 153 -3.18 12.19 -2.03
N SER A 154 -2.82 11.05 -1.42
CA SER A 154 -1.84 10.99 -0.34
C SER A 154 -0.38 10.93 -0.79
N ARG A 155 -0.09 10.56 -2.04
CA ARG A 155 1.27 10.37 -2.54
C ARG A 155 2.20 11.53 -2.20
N GLN A 156 1.81 12.76 -2.55
CA GLN A 156 2.65 13.94 -2.31
C GLN A 156 2.89 14.17 -0.80
N LEU A 157 1.87 13.92 0.03
CA LEU A 157 1.98 14.01 1.49
C LEU A 157 3.00 13.00 2.02
N ILE A 158 2.96 11.74 1.56
CA ILE A 158 3.92 10.69 1.94
C ILE A 158 5.33 11.07 1.51
N GLU A 159 5.50 11.50 0.26
CA GLU A 159 6.80 11.89 -0.29
C GLU A 159 7.39 13.09 0.48
N ASP A 160 6.60 14.09 0.83
CA ASP A 160 7.07 15.28 1.55
C ASP A 160 7.47 14.95 3.00
N GLU A 161 6.74 14.05 3.68
CA GLU A 161 7.10 13.59 5.02
C GLU A 161 8.38 12.74 5.02
N ALA A 162 8.56 11.90 4.01
CA ALA A 162 9.65 10.95 3.96
C ALA A 162 10.96 11.55 3.44
N ARG A 163 10.92 12.61 2.63
CA ARG A 163 12.04 13.13 1.82
C ARG A 163 13.39 13.27 2.54
N SER A 164 13.38 13.57 3.82
CA SER A 164 14.59 13.75 4.63
C SER A 164 14.70 12.74 5.77
N ALA A 165 13.85 11.74 5.79
CA ALA A 165 13.82 10.75 6.85
C ALA A 165 15.02 9.81 6.77
N ARG A 166 15.48 9.33 7.94
CA ARG A 166 16.52 8.31 8.08
C ARG A 166 15.98 6.91 7.92
N ALA A 167 14.66 6.75 8.15
CA ALA A 167 13.94 5.50 8.03
C ALA A 167 12.44 5.72 7.82
N ALA A 168 11.83 4.90 6.99
CA ALA A 168 10.39 4.73 6.88
C ALA A 168 10.02 3.29 7.26
N PHE A 169 9.04 3.15 8.14
CA PHE A 169 8.46 1.86 8.51
C PHE A 169 7.01 1.82 8.05
N VAL A 170 6.68 0.82 7.23
CA VAL A 170 5.35 0.66 6.65
C VAL A 170 4.62 -0.44 7.42
N LEU A 171 3.50 -0.09 8.03
CA LEU A 171 2.78 -0.98 8.95
C LEU A 171 1.79 -1.91 8.23
N GLU A 172 2.02 -2.12 6.95
CA GLU A 172 1.38 -3.15 6.15
C GLU A 172 1.52 -4.54 6.79
N ALA A 173 0.60 -5.40 6.47
CA ALA A 173 0.63 -6.78 6.92
C ALA A 173 1.89 -7.53 6.49
N ALA A 174 2.37 -8.43 7.32
CA ALA A 174 3.49 -9.31 7.01
C ALA A 174 3.09 -10.40 5.99
N ALA A 175 4.03 -10.88 5.22
CA ALA A 175 3.80 -12.01 4.32
C ALA A 175 4.19 -13.32 5.00
N ALA A 176 3.21 -14.09 5.47
CA ALA A 176 3.42 -15.30 6.26
C ALA A 176 4.41 -15.09 7.43
N GLY A 177 4.31 -13.94 8.10
CA GLY A 177 5.19 -13.54 9.20
C GLY A 177 6.53 -12.92 8.77
N ALA A 178 6.91 -12.98 7.50
CA ALA A 178 8.12 -12.34 6.98
C ALA A 178 7.94 -10.85 6.71
N LEU A 179 9.01 -10.06 6.85
CA LEU A 179 9.04 -8.66 6.46
C LEU A 179 9.14 -8.55 4.93
N LYS A 180 8.54 -7.53 4.36
CA LYS A 180 8.60 -7.26 2.93
C LYS A 180 9.81 -6.38 2.64
N ILE A 181 10.82 -6.95 1.97
CA ILE A 181 12.11 -6.29 1.69
C ILE A 181 12.24 -5.83 0.24
N ALA A 182 11.28 -6.17 -0.60
CA ALA A 182 11.12 -5.62 -1.94
C ALA A 182 9.64 -5.75 -2.37
N ARG A 183 9.19 -4.79 -3.17
CA ARG A 183 7.86 -4.76 -3.78
C ARG A 183 7.97 -4.37 -5.25
N LYS A 184 7.21 -5.02 -6.12
CA LYS A 184 7.12 -4.55 -7.50
C LYS A 184 6.51 -3.15 -7.55
N GLY A 185 6.97 -2.37 -8.52
CA GLY A 185 6.29 -1.15 -8.93
C GLY A 185 5.06 -1.48 -9.77
N THR A 186 4.10 -0.56 -9.78
CA THR A 186 2.84 -0.69 -10.55
C THR A 186 2.68 0.45 -11.52
N SER A 187 2.23 0.12 -12.72
CA SER A 187 1.87 1.10 -13.74
C SER A 187 0.53 0.67 -14.36
N ASN A 188 -0.37 1.62 -14.52
CA ASN A 188 -1.68 1.39 -15.07
C ASN A 188 -1.84 2.18 -16.36
N TYR A 189 -2.20 1.49 -17.45
CA TYR A 189 -2.40 2.13 -18.73
C TYR A 189 -3.77 1.77 -19.29
N GLU A 190 -4.31 2.66 -20.12
CA GLU A 190 -5.42 2.41 -21.02
C GLU A 190 -4.91 2.61 -22.44
N VAL A 191 -4.88 1.55 -23.22
CA VAL A 191 -4.52 1.61 -24.65
C VAL A 191 -5.82 1.70 -25.44
N VAL A 192 -6.03 2.83 -26.09
CA VAL A 192 -7.20 3.13 -26.88
C VAL A 192 -6.85 3.10 -28.37
N VAL A 193 -7.63 2.38 -29.15
CA VAL A 193 -7.52 2.37 -30.60
C VAL A 193 -8.70 3.10 -31.21
N HIS A 194 -8.40 4.12 -32.00
CA HIS A 194 -9.36 4.87 -32.80
C HIS A 194 -9.36 4.38 -34.24
N GLY A 195 -10.52 4.02 -34.73
CA GLY A 195 -10.77 3.60 -36.10
C GLY A 195 -11.78 4.51 -36.80
N ARG A 196 -12.64 3.90 -37.63
CA ARG A 196 -13.72 4.62 -38.31
C ARG A 196 -14.95 3.73 -38.44
N ALA A 197 -16.10 4.23 -37.98
CA ALA A 197 -17.37 3.53 -38.12
C ALA A 197 -17.81 3.40 -39.58
N ALA A 198 -18.47 2.29 -39.90
CA ALA A 198 -19.19 2.05 -41.14
C ALA A 198 -20.29 1.01 -40.93
N HIS A 199 -21.24 0.92 -41.82
CA HIS A 199 -22.25 -0.12 -41.71
C HIS A 199 -21.66 -1.49 -42.10
N ALA A 200 -21.64 -2.43 -41.15
CA ALA A 200 -20.94 -3.70 -41.30
C ALA A 200 -21.41 -4.58 -42.45
N GLY A 201 -22.68 -4.42 -42.89
CA GLY A 201 -23.24 -5.19 -43.98
C GLY A 201 -23.39 -4.44 -45.33
N LEU A 202 -23.23 -3.12 -45.35
CA LEU A 202 -23.38 -2.32 -46.55
C LEU A 202 -22.04 -1.82 -47.12
N GLU A 203 -21.22 -1.27 -46.28
CA GLU A 203 -19.96 -0.59 -46.68
C GLU A 203 -18.82 -0.84 -45.69
N PRO A 204 -18.53 -2.11 -45.28
CA PRO A 204 -17.52 -2.41 -44.28
C PRO A 204 -16.12 -1.93 -44.70
N GLU A 205 -15.82 -1.85 -46.00
CA GLU A 205 -14.56 -1.39 -46.58
C GLU A 205 -14.31 0.12 -46.32
N LYS A 206 -15.33 0.90 -45.98
CA LYS A 206 -15.21 2.31 -45.61
C LYS A 206 -14.84 2.48 -44.14
N GLY A 207 -14.98 1.41 -43.33
CA GLY A 207 -14.65 1.39 -41.92
C GLY A 207 -13.18 1.09 -41.67
N ILE A 208 -12.73 1.42 -40.45
CA ILE A 208 -11.47 0.97 -39.88
C ILE A 208 -11.81 0.32 -38.55
N ASN A 209 -11.67 -1.01 -38.47
CA ASN A 209 -12.14 -1.76 -37.32
C ASN A 209 -11.17 -1.67 -36.15
N ALA A 210 -11.49 -0.80 -35.18
CA ALA A 210 -10.68 -0.60 -33.98
C ALA A 210 -10.55 -1.89 -33.14
N GLY A 211 -11.57 -2.74 -33.11
CA GLY A 211 -11.54 -4.00 -32.37
C GLY A 211 -10.51 -5.00 -32.94
N ILE A 212 -10.43 -5.11 -34.26
CA ILE A 212 -9.41 -5.94 -34.91
C ILE A 212 -8.03 -5.34 -34.72
N ALA A 213 -7.89 -4.02 -34.88
CA ALA A 213 -6.62 -3.32 -34.68
C ALA A 213 -6.10 -3.50 -33.24
N LEU A 214 -6.98 -3.40 -32.22
CA LEU A 214 -6.62 -3.70 -30.84
C LEU A 214 -6.25 -5.17 -30.65
N GLY A 215 -7.00 -6.10 -31.24
CA GLY A 215 -6.71 -7.54 -31.19
C GLY A 215 -5.30 -7.89 -31.70
N LEU A 216 -4.81 -7.17 -32.72
CA LEU A 216 -3.45 -7.33 -33.23
C LEU A 216 -2.39 -6.78 -32.27
N LEU A 217 -2.73 -5.76 -31.46
CA LEU A 217 -1.81 -5.16 -30.47
C LEU A 217 -1.70 -5.97 -29.16
N LEU A 218 -2.70 -6.77 -28.80
CA LEU A 218 -2.68 -7.50 -27.53
C LEU A 218 -1.44 -8.37 -27.32
N PRO A 219 -1.00 -9.19 -28.30
CA PRO A 219 0.25 -9.95 -28.18
C PRO A 219 1.50 -9.06 -28.06
N GLU A 220 1.50 -7.90 -28.72
CA GLU A 220 2.63 -6.95 -28.62
C GLU A 220 2.68 -6.30 -27.24
N ILE A 221 1.53 -5.97 -26.65
CA ILE A 221 1.44 -5.45 -25.29
C ILE A 221 1.93 -6.49 -24.27
N GLU A 222 1.46 -7.73 -24.36
CA GLU A 222 1.88 -8.81 -23.46
C GLU A 222 3.38 -9.09 -23.58
N ALA A 223 3.94 -9.03 -24.80
CA ALA A 223 5.37 -9.24 -25.08
C ALA A 223 6.29 -8.14 -24.50
N LEU A 224 5.76 -7.04 -23.98
CA LEU A 224 6.55 -6.05 -23.23
C LEU A 224 6.97 -6.59 -21.85
N GLY A 225 6.32 -7.65 -21.36
CA GLY A 225 6.71 -8.35 -20.13
C GLY A 225 8.03 -9.10 -20.33
N ASP A 226 8.76 -9.33 -19.24
CA ASP A 226 9.96 -10.14 -19.18
C ASP A 226 9.94 -11.00 -17.90
N PRO A 227 9.52 -12.27 -18.01
CA PRO A 227 9.46 -13.17 -16.86
C PRO A 227 10.83 -13.47 -16.23
N GLU A 228 11.94 -13.37 -16.99
CA GLU A 228 13.29 -13.66 -16.46
C GLU A 228 13.72 -12.62 -15.42
N VAL A 229 13.28 -11.37 -15.57
CA VAL A 229 13.53 -10.29 -14.61
C VAL A 229 12.30 -9.98 -13.76
N GLY A 230 11.24 -10.79 -13.88
CA GLY A 230 10.02 -10.67 -13.09
C GLY A 230 9.08 -9.53 -13.50
N THR A 231 9.25 -8.97 -14.71
CA THR A 231 8.36 -7.95 -15.26
C THR A 231 7.12 -8.58 -15.88
N THR A 232 5.93 -8.14 -15.46
CA THR A 232 4.66 -8.59 -16.01
C THR A 232 3.91 -7.43 -16.66
N VAL A 233 3.32 -7.67 -17.84
CA VAL A 233 2.44 -6.73 -18.53
C VAL A 233 1.19 -7.49 -18.94
N THR A 234 0.08 -7.19 -18.32
CA THR A 234 -1.15 -7.98 -18.43
C THR A 234 -2.30 -7.13 -18.95
N PRO A 235 -2.74 -7.34 -20.20
CA PRO A 235 -4.04 -6.83 -20.68
C PRO A 235 -5.17 -7.42 -19.84
N THR A 236 -6.05 -6.56 -19.26
CA THR A 236 -7.09 -7.01 -18.31
C THR A 236 -8.50 -6.79 -18.84
N VAL A 237 -8.98 -5.55 -18.89
CA VAL A 237 -10.34 -5.23 -19.33
C VAL A 237 -10.33 -4.79 -20.78
N ILE A 238 -11.06 -5.49 -21.66
CA ILE A 238 -11.12 -5.21 -23.10
C ILE A 238 -12.54 -4.86 -23.48
N THR A 239 -12.74 -3.75 -24.21
CA THR A 239 -14.00 -3.35 -24.77
C THR A 239 -13.85 -2.89 -26.22
N ALA A 240 -14.83 -3.22 -27.08
CA ALA A 240 -14.84 -2.81 -28.48
C ALA A 240 -16.26 -2.74 -29.05
N GLY A 241 -16.58 -1.64 -29.74
CA GLY A 241 -17.86 -1.44 -30.40
C GLY A 241 -19.05 -1.26 -29.45
N THR A 242 -20.21 -0.94 -30.04
CA THR A 242 -21.46 -0.67 -29.30
C THR A 242 -22.68 -1.40 -29.90
N THR A 243 -22.63 -1.75 -31.18
CA THR A 243 -23.75 -2.38 -31.92
C THR A 243 -23.24 -3.49 -32.82
N THR A 244 -24.10 -4.46 -33.12
CA THR A 244 -23.76 -5.67 -33.90
C THR A 244 -23.57 -5.43 -35.41
N ASN A 245 -24.09 -4.32 -35.92
CA ASN A 245 -24.12 -4.02 -37.36
C ASN A 245 -23.23 -2.81 -37.74
N THR A 246 -22.33 -2.39 -36.85
CA THR A 246 -21.43 -1.26 -37.08
C THR A 246 -19.98 -1.72 -36.92
N VAL A 247 -19.10 -1.36 -37.85
CA VAL A 247 -17.66 -1.50 -37.70
C VAL A 247 -17.20 -0.66 -36.51
N PRO A 248 -16.57 -1.23 -35.47
CA PRO A 248 -16.14 -0.47 -34.29
C PRO A 248 -15.14 0.63 -34.63
N ASP A 249 -15.44 1.85 -34.25
CA ASP A 249 -14.54 3.01 -34.39
C ASP A 249 -13.70 3.28 -33.14
N ARG A 250 -13.98 2.59 -32.04
CA ARG A 250 -13.22 2.66 -30.79
C ARG A 250 -13.14 1.28 -30.15
N ALA A 251 -11.93 0.96 -29.68
CA ALA A 251 -11.65 -0.17 -28.81
C ALA A 251 -10.63 0.23 -27.77
N GLN A 252 -10.66 -0.39 -26.60
CA GLN A 252 -9.72 -0.08 -25.53
C GLN A 252 -9.39 -1.32 -24.72
N VAL A 253 -8.19 -1.30 -24.10
CA VAL A 253 -7.75 -2.30 -23.14
C VAL A 253 -7.07 -1.61 -21.94
N THR A 254 -7.41 -2.05 -20.73
CA THR A 254 -6.66 -1.70 -19.52
C THR A 254 -5.49 -2.65 -19.37
N VAL A 255 -4.31 -2.14 -19.01
CA VAL A 255 -3.08 -2.90 -18.84
C VAL A 255 -2.53 -2.67 -17.43
N ASP A 256 -2.38 -3.74 -16.64
CA ASP A 256 -1.62 -3.77 -15.40
C ASP A 256 -0.18 -4.17 -15.73
N ALA A 257 0.77 -3.28 -15.44
CA ALA A 257 2.19 -3.57 -15.63
C ALA A 257 2.92 -3.49 -14.28
N ARG A 258 3.73 -4.53 -14.00
CA ARG A 258 4.50 -4.61 -12.75
C ARG A 258 5.95 -4.92 -13.04
N ALA A 259 6.86 -4.20 -12.40
CA ALA A 259 8.30 -4.33 -12.57
C ALA A 259 9.03 -4.43 -11.23
N THR A 260 10.13 -5.14 -11.21
CA THR A 260 10.98 -5.34 -10.01
C THR A 260 11.99 -4.21 -9.82
N THR A 261 12.34 -3.49 -10.90
CA THR A 261 13.30 -2.39 -10.88
C THR A 261 12.75 -1.15 -11.58
N ILE A 262 13.27 0.02 -11.21
CA ILE A 262 12.92 1.30 -11.84
C ILE A 262 13.25 1.26 -13.33
N ALA A 263 14.41 0.71 -13.71
CA ALA A 263 14.83 0.61 -15.10
C ALA A 263 13.86 -0.21 -15.97
N GLU A 264 13.35 -1.33 -15.43
CA GLU A 264 12.35 -2.16 -16.12
C GLU A 264 11.00 -1.45 -16.23
N GLN A 265 10.58 -0.74 -15.18
CA GLN A 265 9.35 0.02 -15.22
C GLN A 265 9.40 1.14 -16.27
N GLU A 266 10.51 1.87 -16.33
CA GLU A 266 10.74 2.91 -17.33
C GLU A 266 10.83 2.32 -18.75
N ARG A 267 11.45 1.15 -18.93
CA ARG A 267 11.48 0.45 -20.22
C ARG A 267 10.07 0.14 -20.71
N VAL A 268 9.22 -0.43 -19.83
CA VAL A 268 7.82 -0.73 -20.18
C VAL A 268 7.05 0.54 -20.49
N ASP A 269 7.17 1.62 -19.67
CA ASP A 269 6.49 2.89 -19.93
C ASP A 269 6.88 3.48 -21.28
N GLN A 270 8.17 3.45 -21.63
CA GLN A 270 8.64 3.94 -22.92
C GLN A 270 8.09 3.10 -24.07
N GLN A 271 8.11 1.77 -23.97
CA GLN A 271 7.69 0.90 -25.04
C GLN A 271 6.17 0.90 -25.26
N ILE A 272 5.37 0.93 -24.18
CA ILE A 272 3.90 0.97 -24.31
C ILE A 272 3.44 2.27 -24.98
N ARG A 273 4.12 3.41 -24.69
CA ARG A 273 3.83 4.70 -25.35
C ARG A 273 4.23 4.76 -26.82
N GLN A 274 5.06 3.84 -27.29
CA GLN A 274 5.49 3.76 -28.69
C GLN A 274 4.62 2.80 -29.53
N LEU A 275 3.62 2.15 -28.94
CA LEU A 275 2.73 1.27 -29.66
C LEU A 275 2.03 1.98 -30.80
N THR A 276 2.04 1.35 -31.96
CA THR A 276 1.38 1.81 -33.18
C THR A 276 0.59 0.68 -33.81
N SER A 277 -0.52 1.00 -34.45
CA SER A 277 -1.32 -0.01 -35.15
C SER A 277 -0.69 -0.41 -36.46
N SER A 278 -0.63 -1.70 -36.74
CA SER A 278 -0.31 -2.24 -38.07
C SER A 278 -1.46 -2.07 -39.07
N MET A 279 -2.67 -1.74 -38.62
CA MET A 279 -3.81 -1.48 -39.48
C MET A 279 -3.78 -0.04 -39.99
N GLU A 280 -3.74 0.14 -41.31
CA GLU A 280 -3.74 1.48 -41.92
C GLU A 280 -4.94 2.33 -41.50
N GLY A 281 -4.66 3.55 -41.05
CA GLY A 281 -5.65 4.53 -40.62
C GLY A 281 -6.17 4.34 -39.19
N ALA A 282 -5.81 3.28 -38.48
CA ALA A 282 -6.05 3.16 -37.05
C ALA A 282 -5.01 3.94 -36.25
N VAL A 283 -5.44 4.68 -35.21
CA VAL A 283 -4.58 5.49 -34.35
C VAL A 283 -4.60 4.91 -32.93
N VAL A 284 -3.41 4.77 -32.34
CA VAL A 284 -3.26 4.30 -30.95
C VAL A 284 -3.00 5.49 -30.04
N GLU A 285 -3.74 5.55 -28.96
CA GLU A 285 -3.57 6.52 -27.87
C GLU A 285 -3.30 5.73 -26.58
N VAL A 286 -2.28 6.13 -25.83
CA VAL A 286 -1.94 5.51 -24.54
C VAL A 286 -2.13 6.52 -23.41
N LEU A 287 -3.06 6.23 -22.53
CA LEU A 287 -3.37 7.00 -21.32
C LEU A 287 -2.81 6.27 -20.09
N GLY A 288 -2.71 6.99 -18.97
CA GLY A 288 -2.15 6.44 -17.75
C GLY A 288 -0.63 6.60 -17.63
N SER A 289 -0.07 6.04 -16.57
CA SER A 289 1.35 6.25 -16.24
C SER A 289 1.83 5.27 -15.16
N ILE A 290 3.09 5.42 -14.78
CA ILE A 290 3.66 4.84 -13.57
C ILE A 290 2.88 5.39 -12.36
N ASN A 291 2.31 4.49 -11.56
CA ASN A 291 1.64 4.83 -10.30
C ASN A 291 2.65 4.77 -9.14
N ARG A 292 3.17 3.59 -8.82
CA ARG A 292 4.16 3.38 -7.76
C ARG A 292 5.47 2.84 -8.36
N PRO A 293 6.63 3.52 -8.14
CA PRO A 293 7.93 2.93 -8.48
C PRO A 293 8.18 1.65 -7.67
N PRO A 294 9.09 0.75 -8.08
CA PRO A 294 9.46 -0.40 -7.27
C PRO A 294 10.13 0.01 -5.95
N MET A 295 9.83 -0.71 -4.88
CA MET A 295 10.69 -0.75 -3.69
C MET A 295 11.74 -1.82 -3.92
N GLU A 296 12.92 -1.41 -4.39
CA GLU A 296 14.02 -2.33 -4.63
C GLU A 296 14.61 -2.82 -3.30
N ARG A 297 15.15 -4.03 -3.28
CA ARG A 297 15.72 -4.67 -2.09
C ARG A 297 16.76 -3.81 -1.38
N SER A 298 17.57 -3.07 -2.13
CA SER A 298 18.59 -2.17 -1.61
C SER A 298 18.05 -1.11 -0.65
N ALA A 299 16.79 -0.69 -0.81
CA ALA A 299 16.14 0.26 0.10
C ALA A 299 15.85 -0.33 1.49
N ALA A 300 15.70 -1.66 1.59
CA ALA A 300 15.36 -2.34 2.85
C ALA A 300 16.56 -2.99 3.57
N GLU A 301 17.64 -3.33 2.86
CA GLU A 301 18.73 -4.19 3.38
C GLU A 301 19.28 -3.74 4.73
N GLY A 302 19.57 -2.45 4.87
CA GLY A 302 20.15 -1.91 6.11
C GLY A 302 19.18 -2.01 7.29
N LEU A 303 17.92 -1.60 7.10
CA LEU A 303 16.89 -1.68 8.14
C LEU A 303 16.51 -3.12 8.47
N PHE A 304 16.51 -4.00 7.48
CA PHE A 304 16.23 -5.42 7.70
C PHE A 304 17.30 -6.09 8.55
N ALA A 305 18.59 -5.82 8.27
CA ALA A 305 19.69 -6.31 9.09
C ALA A 305 19.59 -5.80 10.55
N GLU A 306 19.29 -4.52 10.75
CA GLU A 306 19.07 -3.95 12.08
C GLU A 306 17.86 -4.59 12.79
N ALA A 307 16.79 -4.89 12.05
CA ALA A 307 15.60 -5.57 12.59
C ALA A 307 15.93 -7.00 13.04
N GLN A 308 16.72 -7.75 12.25
CA GLN A 308 17.18 -9.09 12.62
C GLN A 308 18.04 -9.07 13.88
N GLU A 309 19.00 -8.14 13.97
CA GLU A 309 19.84 -7.97 15.16
C GLU A 309 19.01 -7.65 16.41
N LEU A 310 18.06 -6.71 16.28
CA LEU A 310 17.17 -6.35 17.37
C LEU A 310 16.26 -7.51 17.77
N ALA A 311 15.68 -8.23 16.82
CA ALA A 311 14.86 -9.40 17.10
C ALA A 311 15.63 -10.46 17.88
N ALA A 312 16.88 -10.73 17.48
CA ALA A 312 17.77 -11.65 18.23
C ALA A 312 18.05 -11.16 19.66
N THR A 313 18.30 -9.85 19.83
CA THR A 313 18.50 -9.24 21.16
C THR A 313 17.25 -9.37 22.04
N LEU A 314 16.07 -9.24 21.44
CA LEU A 314 14.79 -9.39 22.14
C LEU A 314 14.37 -10.86 22.33
N GLY A 315 15.14 -11.83 21.85
CA GLY A 315 14.81 -13.25 21.93
C GLY A 315 13.60 -13.64 21.05
N LEU A 316 13.29 -12.85 20.03
CA LEU A 316 12.24 -13.16 19.08
C LEU A 316 12.71 -14.20 18.05
N PRO A 317 11.78 -14.92 17.38
CA PRO A 317 12.13 -15.80 16.27
C PRO A 317 12.90 -15.06 15.18
N GLU A 318 13.73 -15.79 14.43
CA GLU A 318 14.46 -15.26 13.29
C GLU A 318 13.51 -14.61 12.27
N LEU A 319 13.77 -13.34 11.96
CA LEU A 319 13.02 -12.60 10.97
C LEU A 319 13.43 -13.02 9.55
N LYS A 320 12.43 -13.34 8.74
CA LYS A 320 12.62 -13.60 7.32
C LYS A 320 12.25 -12.39 6.49
N GLY A 321 12.93 -12.18 5.38
CA GLY A 321 12.60 -11.18 4.37
C GLY A 321 12.07 -11.85 3.11
N VAL A 322 11.04 -11.26 2.50
CA VAL A 322 10.46 -11.73 1.24
C VAL A 322 10.28 -10.58 0.26
N GLU A 323 10.28 -10.92 -1.03
CA GLU A 323 9.94 -10.03 -2.12
C GLU A 323 8.52 -10.34 -2.58
N VAL A 324 7.69 -9.31 -2.78
CA VAL A 324 6.27 -9.48 -3.10
C VAL A 324 5.87 -8.73 -4.37
N GLY A 325 4.83 -9.23 -5.05
CA GLY A 325 4.31 -8.62 -6.27
C GLY A 325 3.37 -7.43 -6.06
N GLY A 326 2.81 -7.29 -4.85
CA GLY A 326 1.93 -6.18 -4.49
C GLY A 326 2.73 -4.94 -4.09
N ALA A 327 2.30 -3.76 -4.54
CA ALA A 327 2.85 -2.47 -4.11
C ALA A 327 2.20 -1.99 -2.81
N SER A 328 2.77 -0.96 -2.19
CA SER A 328 2.22 -0.22 -1.06
C SER A 328 2.75 1.22 -1.07
N ASP A 329 2.35 2.00 -0.07
CA ASP A 329 2.89 3.35 0.12
C ASP A 329 4.41 3.36 0.44
N GLY A 330 4.97 2.24 0.87
CA GLY A 330 6.42 2.05 1.02
C GLY A 330 7.21 2.18 -0.29
N ASN A 331 6.56 1.96 -1.42
CA ASN A 331 7.16 2.18 -2.73
C ASN A 331 7.55 3.65 -2.95
N PHE A 332 6.72 4.60 -2.47
CA PHE A 332 7.01 6.03 -2.61
C PHE A 332 8.21 6.45 -1.75
N THR A 333 8.29 5.97 -0.51
CA THR A 333 9.41 6.30 0.39
C THR A 333 10.72 5.72 -0.12
N ALA A 334 10.71 4.47 -0.60
CA ALA A 334 11.87 3.81 -1.18
C ALA A 334 12.36 4.52 -2.46
N ALA A 335 11.44 4.98 -3.31
CA ALA A 335 11.76 5.70 -4.55
C ALA A 335 12.48 7.04 -4.30
N LEU A 336 12.32 7.63 -3.13
CA LEU A 336 13.07 8.81 -2.69
C LEU A 336 14.49 8.49 -2.20
N GLY A 337 14.88 7.21 -2.17
CA GLY A 337 16.15 6.75 -1.60
C GLY A 337 16.13 6.69 -0.06
N VAL A 338 14.96 6.75 0.56
CA VAL A 338 14.82 6.62 2.01
C VAL A 338 14.87 5.14 2.39
N PRO A 339 15.72 4.74 3.36
CA PRO A 339 15.68 3.39 3.89
C PRO A 339 14.27 3.03 4.35
N THR A 340 13.69 1.99 3.74
CA THR A 340 12.29 1.61 3.95
C THR A 340 12.17 0.14 4.31
N LEU A 341 11.43 -0.18 5.37
CA LEU A 341 11.12 -1.55 5.77
C LEU A 341 9.62 -1.72 5.87
N ASP A 342 9.09 -2.69 5.15
CA ASP A 342 7.65 -2.90 5.00
C ASP A 342 7.21 -4.24 5.59
N GLY A 343 5.89 -4.45 5.74
CA GLY A 343 5.35 -5.63 6.41
C GLY A 343 5.57 -5.64 7.91
N MET A 344 5.69 -4.45 8.51
CA MET A 344 5.94 -4.28 9.94
C MET A 344 4.70 -4.53 10.80
N GLY A 345 3.51 -4.54 10.22
CA GLY A 345 2.21 -4.67 10.88
C GLY A 345 1.84 -6.12 11.25
N ALA A 346 0.57 -6.44 11.06
CA ALA A 346 -0.03 -7.70 11.48
C ALA A 346 0.62 -8.94 10.84
N VAL A 347 0.65 -10.03 11.59
CA VAL A 347 0.86 -11.38 11.06
C VAL A 347 -0.50 -12.06 10.97
N GLY A 348 -0.79 -12.69 9.86
CA GLY A 348 -2.07 -13.32 9.55
C GLY A 348 -2.13 -13.69 8.09
N ASP A 349 -3.32 -13.67 7.51
CA ASP A 349 -3.54 -13.95 6.09
C ASP A 349 -4.88 -13.37 5.61
N GLY A 350 -5.10 -13.42 4.31
CA GLY A 350 -6.38 -13.13 3.70
C GLY A 350 -6.65 -11.65 3.44
N ALA A 351 -5.63 -10.81 3.21
CA ALA A 351 -5.86 -9.46 2.69
C ALA A 351 -6.82 -9.52 1.49
N HIS A 352 -7.87 -8.68 1.50
CA HIS A 352 -8.94 -8.63 0.49
C HIS A 352 -9.77 -9.93 0.34
N ALA A 353 -9.66 -10.88 1.25
CA ALA A 353 -10.35 -12.17 1.16
C ALA A 353 -11.28 -12.43 2.36
N GLU A 354 -12.32 -13.25 2.15
CA GLU A 354 -13.33 -13.55 3.18
C GLU A 354 -12.73 -14.16 4.47
N HIS A 355 -11.57 -14.78 4.42
CA HIS A 355 -10.88 -15.38 5.56
C HIS A 355 -9.86 -14.45 6.23
N GLU A 356 -9.88 -13.15 5.91
CA GLU A 356 -9.00 -12.15 6.51
C GLU A 356 -8.94 -12.27 8.03
N HIS A 357 -7.72 -12.36 8.57
CA HIS A 357 -7.48 -12.50 10.01
C HIS A 357 -6.08 -12.02 10.42
N ALA A 358 -5.95 -11.68 11.70
CA ALA A 358 -4.67 -11.36 12.34
C ALA A 358 -4.45 -12.27 13.56
N LEU A 359 -3.20 -12.65 13.80
CA LEU A 359 -2.77 -13.52 14.89
C LEU A 359 -2.32 -12.69 16.09
N VAL A 360 -3.01 -12.83 17.22
CA VAL A 360 -2.79 -12.04 18.44
C VAL A 360 -1.39 -12.21 19.02
N GLU A 361 -0.84 -13.42 18.97
CA GLU A 361 0.48 -13.74 19.53
C GLU A 361 1.62 -12.93 18.93
N HIS A 362 1.46 -12.38 17.72
CA HIS A 362 2.46 -11.58 17.05
C HIS A 362 2.34 -10.07 17.29
N ILE A 363 1.21 -9.57 17.80
CA ILE A 363 0.95 -8.13 17.92
C ILE A 363 1.96 -7.47 18.88
N ALA A 364 2.03 -7.94 20.11
CA ALA A 364 2.94 -7.37 21.11
C ALA A 364 4.43 -7.51 20.73
N PRO A 365 4.95 -8.68 20.31
CA PRO A 365 6.35 -8.80 19.89
C PRO A 365 6.74 -7.88 18.73
N ARG A 366 5.85 -7.73 17.73
CA ARG A 366 6.12 -6.85 16.59
C ARG A 366 6.02 -5.37 16.97
N THR A 367 5.12 -5.00 17.85
CA THR A 367 5.06 -3.64 18.39
C THR A 367 6.34 -3.30 19.17
N ALA A 368 6.88 -4.22 19.95
CA ALA A 368 8.16 -4.05 20.64
C ALA A 368 9.33 -3.90 19.66
N LEU A 369 9.37 -4.72 18.61
CA LEU A 369 10.37 -4.61 17.54
C LEU A 369 10.31 -3.23 16.86
N LEU A 370 9.11 -2.78 16.49
CA LEU A 370 8.90 -1.45 15.88
C LEU A 370 9.39 -0.34 16.80
N ALA A 371 8.98 -0.35 18.08
CA ALA A 371 9.39 0.66 19.06
C ALA A 371 10.92 0.70 19.22
N GLY A 372 11.57 -0.46 19.26
CA GLY A 372 13.03 -0.53 19.35
C GLY A 372 13.75 0.03 18.11
N LEU A 373 13.25 -0.26 16.91
CA LEU A 373 13.78 0.31 15.67
C LEU A 373 13.57 1.83 15.61
N MET A 374 12.38 2.31 16.01
CA MET A 374 12.10 3.74 16.11
C MET A 374 13.07 4.44 17.04
N ALA A 375 13.30 3.91 18.25
CA ALA A 375 14.24 4.49 19.20
C ALA A 375 15.65 4.64 18.61
N ARG A 376 16.16 3.59 17.95
CA ARG A 376 17.49 3.62 17.30
C ARG A 376 17.59 4.69 16.19
N LYS A 377 16.51 5.03 15.52
CA LYS A 377 16.52 5.99 14.39
C LYS A 377 16.17 7.41 14.81
N LEU A 378 15.51 7.61 15.94
CA LEU A 378 15.20 8.94 16.50
C LEU A 378 16.42 9.57 17.18
N ASP A 379 17.28 8.76 17.79
CA ASP A 379 18.59 9.19 18.33
C ASP A 379 19.53 9.69 17.21
#